data_45a1e0dffb67a5acea989dc494a4d78c
#
_entry.id   45a1e0dffb67a5acea989dc494a4d78c
#
_cell.length_a   1.000
_cell.length_b   1.000
_cell.length_c   1.000
_cell.angle_alpha   90.00
_cell.angle_beta   90.00
_cell.angle_gamma   90.00
#
_symmetry.space_group_name_H-M   'P 1'
#
loop_
_entity.id
_entity.type
_entity.pdbx_description
1 polymer ?
#
loop_
_entity_poly.entity_id
_entity_poly.type
_entity_poly.pdbx_seq_one_letter_code
_entity_poly.pdbx_strand_id
1 'polypeptide(L)'
;MRSYYSVTLGAFLSLVAGIPAHAETDLTGKWVGQFNGVQIEIPPERGPFGYPLEEAKGAQAPRFVENTLQLDIETQRKGLVVGTWIAGEFKKHFVCAQTSQTIWNCIDSGGRASVEVISPTEIKVCYFDNREGAQGAGCAILQRTK
;
A
#
# COMPACT_ATOMS: atom_id res chain seq x y z
N MET A 1 18.30 31.56 -70.86
CA MET A 1 18.01 31.98 -69.49
C MET A 1 17.65 30.73 -68.70
N ARG A 2 18.54 30.25 -67.85
CA ARG A 2 18.31 29.08 -66.97
C ARG A 2 18.14 29.61 -65.53
N SER A 3 16.93 29.43 -64.97
CA SER A 3 16.59 29.83 -63.60
C SER A 3 16.93 28.68 -62.63
N TYR A 4 17.80 28.93 -61.65
CA TYR A 4 18.16 27.99 -60.61
C TYR A 4 17.27 28.27 -59.42
N TYR A 5 16.43 27.28 -59.02
CA TYR A 5 15.70 27.32 -57.74
C TYR A 5 16.58 26.68 -56.65
N SER A 6 17.03 27.49 -55.68
CA SER A 6 17.67 27.00 -54.47
C SER A 6 16.61 26.52 -53.48
N VAL A 7 16.62 25.22 -53.18
CA VAL A 7 15.78 24.63 -52.12
C VAL A 7 16.57 24.67 -50.85
N THR A 8 16.13 25.51 -49.90
CA THR A 8 16.70 25.60 -48.56
C THR A 8 16.07 24.52 -47.73
N LEU A 9 16.84 23.49 -47.38
CA LEU A 9 16.42 22.39 -46.46
C LEU A 9 16.51 22.90 -45.03
N GLY A 10 15.37 23.26 -44.45
CA GLY A 10 15.25 23.63 -43.02
C GLY A 10 15.34 22.39 -42.14
N ALA A 11 16.43 22.27 -41.39
CA ALA A 11 16.58 21.24 -40.38
C ALA A 11 15.69 21.55 -39.14
N PHE A 12 14.59 20.85 -39.00
CA PHE A 12 13.81 20.85 -37.74
C PHE A 12 14.55 20.04 -36.70
N LEU A 13 15.25 20.70 -35.78
CA LEU A 13 15.70 20.11 -34.54
C LEU A 13 14.49 19.91 -33.61
N SER A 14 13.94 18.70 -33.57
CA SER A 14 12.94 18.30 -32.57
C SER A 14 13.64 18.16 -31.24
N LEU A 15 13.52 19.17 -30.36
CA LEU A 15 13.84 19.04 -28.94
C LEU A 15 12.83 18.04 -28.34
N VAL A 16 13.21 16.78 -28.21
CA VAL A 16 12.54 15.84 -27.35
C VAL A 16 12.86 16.25 -25.91
N ALA A 17 11.98 17.06 -25.32
CA ALA A 17 12.01 17.31 -23.89
C ALA A 17 11.86 15.96 -23.17
N GLY A 18 12.95 15.43 -22.68
CA GLY A 18 12.96 14.21 -21.88
C GLY A 18 12.03 14.41 -20.70
N ILE A 19 10.92 13.67 -20.65
CA ILE A 19 10.06 13.58 -19.45
C ILE A 19 10.98 13.10 -18.34
N PRO A 20 11.16 13.87 -17.24
CA PRO A 20 11.99 13.40 -16.14
C PRO A 20 11.41 12.07 -15.67
N ALA A 21 12.17 11.00 -15.75
CA ALA A 21 11.83 9.73 -15.12
C ALA A 21 11.72 10.03 -13.63
N HIS A 22 10.49 10.09 -13.12
CA HIS A 22 10.27 10.23 -11.69
C HIS A 22 10.96 9.04 -11.02
N ALA A 23 11.98 9.33 -10.21
CA ALA A 23 12.66 8.32 -9.42
C ALA A 23 11.62 7.65 -8.53
N GLU A 24 11.58 6.33 -8.58
CA GLU A 24 10.73 5.52 -7.70
C GLU A 24 11.10 5.85 -6.24
N THR A 25 10.09 6.14 -5.41
CA THR A 25 10.35 6.42 -3.99
C THR A 25 10.86 5.14 -3.32
N ASP A 26 12.03 5.21 -2.73
CA ASP A 26 12.60 4.12 -1.95
C ASP A 26 11.87 3.97 -0.63
N LEU A 27 11.20 2.84 -0.44
CA LEU A 27 10.49 2.48 0.78
C LEU A 27 11.30 1.56 1.70
N THR A 28 12.48 1.07 1.28
CA THR A 28 13.26 0.12 2.08
C THR A 28 13.61 0.69 3.45
N GLY A 29 13.67 -0.18 4.47
CA GLY A 29 13.98 0.17 5.84
C GLY A 29 12.81 0.00 6.80
N LYS A 30 12.95 0.58 7.99
CA LYS A 30 11.98 0.43 9.08
C LYS A 30 11.09 1.66 9.23
N TRP A 31 9.81 1.39 9.45
CA TRP A 31 8.77 2.40 9.62
C TRP A 31 7.95 2.05 10.86
N VAL A 32 7.68 3.03 11.71
CA VAL A 32 6.98 2.81 12.99
C VAL A 32 5.95 3.89 13.24
N GLY A 33 4.78 3.49 13.78
CA GLY A 33 3.73 4.43 14.18
C GLY A 33 2.61 3.76 14.96
N GLN A 34 1.64 4.55 15.39
CA GLN A 34 0.46 4.06 16.10
C GLN A 34 -0.62 3.66 15.11
N PHE A 35 -1.08 2.44 15.21
CA PHE A 35 -2.20 1.90 14.45
C PHE A 35 -3.48 2.01 15.29
N ASN A 36 -4.49 2.64 14.71
CA ASN A 36 -5.83 2.74 15.29
C ASN A 36 -6.81 2.02 14.38
N GLY A 37 -7.59 1.14 14.94
CA GLY A 37 -8.52 0.32 14.17
C GLY A 37 -9.74 -0.11 14.96
N VAL A 38 -10.64 -0.78 14.24
CA VAL A 38 -11.82 -1.46 14.79
C VAL A 38 -11.82 -2.91 14.34
N GLN A 39 -12.19 -3.80 15.22
CA GLN A 39 -12.29 -5.23 14.97
C GLN A 39 -13.62 -5.77 15.46
N ILE A 40 -14.22 -6.69 14.68
CA ILE A 40 -15.39 -7.48 15.03
C ILE A 40 -14.98 -8.95 14.95
N GLU A 41 -15.20 -9.71 16.00
CA GLU A 41 -15.05 -11.16 15.97
C GLU A 41 -16.35 -11.78 15.49
N ILE A 42 -16.25 -12.68 14.51
CA ILE A 42 -17.38 -13.37 13.90
C ILE A 42 -17.30 -14.82 14.36
N PRO A 43 -18.34 -15.36 15.03
CA PRO A 43 -18.33 -16.75 15.46
C PRO A 43 -18.07 -17.72 14.31
N PRO A 44 -17.24 -18.76 14.48
CA PRO A 44 -16.81 -19.67 13.41
C PRO A 44 -17.91 -20.62 12.88
N GLU A 45 -19.08 -20.68 13.52
CA GLU A 45 -20.14 -21.63 13.19
C GLU A 45 -20.94 -21.29 11.92
N ARG A 46 -20.48 -20.34 11.11
CA ARG A 46 -21.24 -19.88 9.94
C ARG A 46 -20.49 -20.03 8.66
N GLY A 47 -21.12 -20.77 7.76
CA GLY A 47 -20.60 -21.15 6.47
C GLY A 47 -20.24 -19.97 5.54
N PRO A 48 -19.55 -20.23 4.42
CA PRO A 48 -18.79 -19.27 3.63
C PRO A 48 -19.61 -18.28 2.79
N PHE A 49 -20.92 -18.29 2.85
CA PHE A 49 -21.77 -17.50 1.95
C PHE A 49 -22.85 -16.71 2.70
N GLY A 50 -22.56 -15.45 3.02
CA GLY A 50 -23.56 -14.45 3.36
C GLY A 50 -24.27 -14.67 4.69
N TYR A 51 -24.20 -13.66 5.56
CA TYR A 51 -24.94 -13.67 6.82
C TYR A 51 -26.37 -13.20 6.58
N PRO A 52 -27.43 -13.97 6.97
CA PRO A 52 -28.75 -13.40 7.15
C PRO A 52 -28.69 -12.31 8.22
N LEU A 53 -29.34 -11.19 7.98
CA LEU A 53 -29.37 -10.03 8.89
C LEU A 53 -29.85 -10.38 10.33
N GLU A 54 -30.61 -11.45 10.51
CA GLU A 54 -31.03 -11.94 11.82
C GLU A 54 -29.92 -12.60 12.63
N GLU A 55 -28.82 -12.97 12.01
CA GLU A 55 -27.74 -13.75 12.63
C GLU A 55 -26.58 -12.91 13.15
N ALA A 56 -26.61 -11.61 12.98
CA ALA A 56 -25.69 -10.68 13.63
C ALA A 56 -25.76 -10.74 15.18
N LYS A 57 -26.72 -11.48 15.74
CA LYS A 57 -26.88 -11.71 17.19
C LYS A 57 -25.72 -12.47 17.84
N GLY A 58 -24.84 -13.07 17.08
CA GLY A 58 -23.64 -13.74 17.61
C GLY A 58 -22.33 -12.98 17.35
N ALA A 59 -22.34 -11.87 16.60
CA ALA A 59 -21.17 -11.04 16.44
C ALA A 59 -20.86 -10.35 17.77
N GLN A 60 -19.60 -10.39 18.18
CA GLN A 60 -19.16 -9.62 19.35
C GLN A 60 -19.25 -8.12 19.04
N ALA A 61 -19.47 -7.31 20.07
CA ALA A 61 -19.47 -5.86 19.91
C ALA A 61 -18.16 -5.39 19.27
N PRO A 62 -18.20 -4.37 18.40
CA PRO A 62 -16.99 -3.81 17.82
C PRO A 62 -16.00 -3.39 18.90
N ARG A 63 -14.74 -3.76 18.72
CA ARG A 63 -13.65 -3.46 19.66
C ARG A 63 -12.68 -2.52 18.99
N PHE A 64 -12.39 -1.38 19.62
CA PHE A 64 -11.33 -0.48 19.18
C PHE A 64 -9.98 -1.06 19.60
N VAL A 65 -9.02 -0.99 18.68
CA VAL A 65 -7.68 -1.54 18.82
C VAL A 65 -6.65 -0.45 18.59
N GLU A 66 -5.73 -0.32 19.54
CA GLU A 66 -4.58 0.58 19.43
C GLU A 66 -3.30 -0.24 19.62
N ASN A 67 -2.41 -0.21 18.64
CA ASN A 67 -1.15 -0.94 18.68
C ASN A 67 -0.04 -0.15 18.00
N THR A 68 1.20 -0.37 18.42
CA THR A 68 2.35 0.06 17.63
C THR A 68 2.48 -0.86 16.42
N LEU A 69 2.46 -0.27 15.23
CA LEU A 69 2.73 -0.97 13.98
C LEU A 69 4.15 -0.63 13.51
N GLN A 70 4.91 -1.65 13.21
CA GLN A 70 6.20 -1.55 12.54
C GLN A 70 6.13 -2.25 11.18
N LEU A 71 6.66 -1.61 10.15
CA LEU A 71 6.99 -2.23 8.88
C LEU A 71 8.50 -2.33 8.77
N ASP A 72 8.96 -3.49 8.35
CA ASP A 72 10.34 -3.72 7.93
C ASP A 72 10.32 -4.07 6.44
N ILE A 73 10.64 -3.10 5.59
CA ILE A 73 10.65 -3.27 4.13
C ILE A 73 12.04 -3.71 3.71
N GLU A 74 12.16 -4.98 3.34
CA GLU A 74 13.43 -5.65 3.11
C GLU A 74 13.95 -5.44 1.68
N THR A 75 13.03 -5.42 0.72
CA THR A 75 13.39 -5.35 -0.71
C THR A 75 12.36 -4.56 -1.49
N GLN A 76 12.86 -3.69 -2.36
CA GLN A 76 12.07 -2.99 -3.37
C GLN A 76 12.71 -3.13 -4.74
N ARG A 77 11.93 -3.49 -5.75
CA ARG A 77 12.39 -3.61 -7.13
C ARG A 77 11.24 -3.43 -8.13
N LYS A 78 11.37 -2.44 -9.03
CA LYS A 78 10.41 -2.20 -10.15
C LYS A 78 8.95 -2.14 -9.69
N GLY A 79 8.66 -1.32 -8.68
CA GLY A 79 7.30 -1.17 -8.13
C GLY A 79 6.80 -2.36 -7.31
N LEU A 80 7.67 -3.32 -6.96
CA LEU A 80 7.36 -4.45 -6.09
C LEU A 80 8.12 -4.31 -4.77
N VAL A 81 7.45 -4.61 -3.67
CA VAL A 81 7.99 -4.53 -2.31
C VAL A 81 7.73 -5.83 -1.58
N VAL A 82 8.72 -6.26 -0.80
CA VAL A 82 8.60 -7.39 0.15
C VAL A 82 9.03 -6.90 1.51
N GLY A 83 8.32 -7.31 2.56
CA GLY A 83 8.63 -6.94 3.92
C GLY A 83 7.85 -7.71 4.97
N THR A 84 7.91 -7.21 6.18
CA THR A 84 7.31 -7.81 7.36
C THR A 84 6.53 -6.78 8.16
N TRP A 85 5.28 -7.09 8.52
CA TRP A 85 4.49 -6.38 9.53
C TRP A 85 4.81 -6.91 10.92
N ILE A 86 4.93 -6.02 11.88
CA ILE A 86 5.10 -6.36 13.30
C ILE A 86 4.11 -5.51 14.10
N ALA A 87 3.21 -6.18 14.83
CA ALA A 87 2.25 -5.54 15.72
C ALA A 87 2.13 -6.37 17.00
N GLY A 88 2.77 -5.92 18.09
CA GLY A 88 2.91 -6.70 19.30
C GLY A 88 3.64 -8.02 19.04
N GLU A 89 2.99 -9.15 19.32
CA GLU A 89 3.53 -10.51 19.07
C GLU A 89 3.29 -10.99 17.61
N PHE A 90 2.46 -10.29 16.86
CA PHE A 90 2.15 -10.66 15.48
C PHE A 90 3.26 -10.24 14.54
N LYS A 91 3.75 -11.21 13.77
CA LYS A 91 4.72 -10.99 12.71
C LYS A 91 4.25 -11.72 11.45
N LYS A 92 4.12 -10.97 10.33
CA LYS A 92 3.67 -11.53 9.05
C LYS A 92 4.46 -10.94 7.91
N HIS A 93 4.80 -11.77 6.93
CA HIS A 93 5.34 -11.30 5.67
C HIS A 93 4.24 -10.74 4.78
N PHE A 94 4.58 -9.73 4.01
CA PHE A 94 3.72 -9.15 2.99
C PHE A 94 4.45 -8.91 1.69
N VAL A 95 3.68 -8.80 0.64
CA VAL A 95 4.14 -8.37 -0.69
C VAL A 95 3.25 -7.24 -1.18
N CYS A 96 3.84 -6.25 -1.85
CA CYS A 96 3.11 -5.13 -2.41
C CYS A 96 3.44 -4.92 -3.89
N ALA A 97 2.47 -4.38 -4.61
CA ALA A 97 2.67 -3.85 -5.96
C ALA A 97 2.29 -2.38 -6.00
N GLN A 98 3.09 -1.58 -6.66
CA GLN A 98 2.81 -0.17 -6.89
C GLN A 98 1.64 -0.03 -7.87
N THR A 99 0.65 0.78 -7.52
CA THR A 99 -0.54 1.02 -8.34
C THR A 99 -0.62 2.47 -8.83
N SER A 100 0.12 3.37 -8.20
CA SER A 100 0.34 4.75 -8.64
C SER A 100 1.70 5.26 -8.16
N GLN A 101 2.06 6.49 -8.47
CA GLN A 101 3.34 7.07 -8.04
C GLN A 101 3.54 7.05 -6.51
N THR A 102 2.46 7.11 -5.74
CA THR A 102 2.49 7.23 -4.27
C THR A 102 1.79 6.09 -3.55
N ILE A 103 1.16 5.15 -4.27
CA ILE A 103 0.32 4.11 -3.64
C ILE A 103 0.81 2.71 -4.02
N TRP A 104 0.96 1.88 -3.01
CA TRP A 104 1.19 0.43 -3.10
C TRP A 104 0.02 -0.33 -2.47
N ASN A 105 -0.45 -1.37 -3.14
CA ASN A 105 -1.39 -2.32 -2.60
C ASN A 105 -0.65 -3.57 -2.13
N CYS A 106 -0.89 -3.96 -0.90
CA CYS A 106 -0.21 -5.05 -0.21
C CYS A 106 -1.19 -6.15 0.18
N ILE A 107 -0.68 -7.37 0.24
CA ILE A 107 -1.40 -8.54 0.74
C ILE A 107 -0.52 -9.34 1.69
N ASP A 108 -1.14 -9.97 2.67
CA ASP A 108 -0.55 -10.99 3.53
C ASP A 108 -1.51 -12.17 3.72
N SER A 109 -1.20 -13.09 4.63
CA SER A 109 -2.02 -14.26 4.90
C SER A 109 -3.35 -13.97 5.62
N GLY A 110 -3.61 -12.74 6.04
CA GLY A 110 -4.79 -12.37 6.82
C GLY A 110 -5.60 -11.22 6.25
N GLY A 111 -5.08 -10.53 5.25
CA GLY A 111 -5.78 -9.37 4.72
C GLY A 111 -5.03 -8.63 3.63
N ARG A 112 -5.40 -7.39 3.48
CA ARG A 112 -4.81 -6.48 2.50
C ARG A 112 -4.55 -5.12 3.13
N ALA A 113 -3.58 -4.40 2.59
CA ALA A 113 -3.31 -3.04 2.99
C ALA A 113 -3.09 -2.14 1.78
N SER A 114 -3.26 -0.84 2.00
CA SER A 114 -2.71 0.19 1.13
C SER A 114 -1.61 0.94 1.87
N VAL A 115 -0.52 1.21 1.17
CA VAL A 115 0.57 2.07 1.64
C VAL A 115 0.61 3.29 0.73
N GLU A 116 0.44 4.48 1.30
CA GLU A 116 0.51 5.76 0.61
C GLU A 116 1.73 6.53 1.11
N VAL A 117 2.58 6.96 0.19
CA VAL A 117 3.74 7.82 0.51
C VAL A 117 3.27 9.25 0.66
N ILE A 118 3.43 9.81 1.85
CA ILE A 118 3.15 11.21 2.17
C ILE A 118 4.40 12.05 1.94
N SER A 119 5.56 11.54 2.37
CA SER A 119 6.85 12.17 2.20
C SER A 119 7.97 11.11 2.19
N PRO A 120 9.23 11.46 1.93
CA PRO A 120 10.37 10.50 2.01
C PRO A 120 10.54 9.83 3.38
N THR A 121 9.96 10.41 4.44
CA THR A 121 10.07 9.93 5.82
C THR A 121 8.75 9.55 6.45
N GLU A 122 7.64 9.67 5.72
CA GLU A 122 6.30 9.43 6.25
C GLU A 122 5.43 8.67 5.25
N ILE A 123 4.80 7.61 5.73
CA ILE A 123 3.83 6.82 4.97
C ILE A 123 2.54 6.64 5.77
N LYS A 124 1.41 6.57 5.07
CA LYS A 124 0.13 6.14 5.64
C LYS A 124 -0.13 4.69 5.25
N VAL A 125 -0.50 3.89 6.21
CA VAL A 125 -0.86 2.49 6.02
C VAL A 125 -2.29 2.27 6.50
N CYS A 126 -3.15 1.73 5.65
CA CYS A 126 -4.48 1.27 6.03
C CYS A 126 -4.57 -0.23 5.79
N TYR A 127 -4.91 -0.99 6.82
CA TYR A 127 -5.03 -2.44 6.79
C TYR A 127 -6.49 -2.88 6.93
N PHE A 128 -6.85 -3.91 6.19
CA PHE A 128 -8.18 -4.52 6.17
C PHE A 128 -8.02 -6.01 6.42
N ASP A 129 -8.42 -6.45 7.61
CA ASP A 129 -8.46 -7.85 8.00
C ASP A 129 -9.78 -8.47 7.54
N ASN A 130 -9.72 -9.59 6.84
CA ASN A 130 -10.89 -10.33 6.39
C ASN A 130 -10.73 -11.84 6.60
N ARG A 131 -9.99 -12.23 7.65
CA ARG A 131 -9.82 -13.64 8.02
C ARG A 131 -11.16 -14.25 8.42
N GLU A 132 -11.25 -15.57 8.24
CA GLU A 132 -12.35 -16.34 8.83
C GLU A 132 -12.41 -16.09 10.35
N GLY A 133 -13.59 -15.76 10.86
CA GLY A 133 -13.81 -15.47 12.28
C GLY A 133 -13.43 -14.05 12.75
N ALA A 134 -12.86 -13.18 11.89
CA ALA A 134 -12.57 -11.81 12.26
C ALA A 134 -12.62 -10.86 11.07
N GLN A 135 -13.19 -9.68 11.28
CA GLN A 135 -13.13 -8.57 10.34
C GLN A 135 -12.63 -7.33 11.05
N GLY A 136 -11.78 -6.58 10.38
CA GLY A 136 -11.25 -5.36 10.97
C GLY A 136 -10.70 -4.40 9.93
N ALA A 137 -10.63 -3.14 10.32
CA ALA A 137 -9.97 -2.11 9.53
C ALA A 137 -9.31 -1.09 10.46
N GLY A 138 -8.21 -0.52 9.99
CA GLY A 138 -7.54 0.55 10.71
C GLY A 138 -6.44 1.17 9.88
N CYS A 139 -5.97 2.33 10.34
CA CYS A 139 -4.91 3.05 9.68
C CYS A 139 -3.83 3.51 10.68
N ALA A 140 -2.64 3.75 10.15
CA ALA A 140 -1.51 4.33 10.87
C ALA A 140 -0.78 5.33 9.98
N ILE A 141 -0.22 6.36 10.58
CA ILE A 141 0.85 7.17 9.99
C ILE A 141 2.15 6.65 10.58
N LEU A 142 3.06 6.21 9.71
CA LEU A 142 4.35 5.65 10.12
C LEU A 142 5.47 6.58 9.70
N GLN A 143 6.44 6.72 10.60
CA GLN A 143 7.67 7.47 10.37
C GLN A 143 8.81 6.51 10.10
N ARG A 144 9.70 6.87 9.16
CA ARG A 144 10.93 6.13 8.89
C ARG A 144 11.85 6.26 10.09
N THR A 145 12.31 5.14 10.62
CA THR A 145 13.34 5.13 11.66
C THR A 145 14.74 5.20 11.03
N LYS A 146 15.65 5.85 11.74
CA LYS A 146 17.07 5.94 11.32
C LYS A 146 17.78 4.61 11.53
#